data_c4681f02da3f2837573eaf7d051720a2
#
_entry.id   c4681f02da3f2837573eaf7d051720a2
#
_cell.length_a   1.000
_cell.length_b   1.000
_cell.length_c   1.000
_cell.angle_alpha   90.00
_cell.angle_beta   90.00
_cell.angle_gamma   90.00
#
_symmetry.space_group_name_H-M   'P 1'
#
loop_
_entity.id
_entity.type
_entity.pdbx_description
1 polymer ?
#
loop_
_entity_poly.entity_id
_entity_poly.type
_entity_poly.pdbx_seq_one_letter_code
_entity_poly.pdbx_strand_id
1 'polypeptide(L)'
;MLLKDISFVIPVYNRPNEIDELLKSFSRLEGDKDFEIVIIEDGSTEKCDHIVKSFSDLNISYHLKSNSGPGDSRNYGMSVAKGKYYVILDSDVILPVNYNVLLIENLINDFSDCFGGVDDSHQSFNNFQKAVSYSMTSFITTGHIRGGSKSKDFQPRSFNMGISKEAFLKSKGFGNIHPGEDPDLSIRLKKLGFNTKLYRNLKVFHKRRVSLSSFIKQVYKFGVARSILNNRYPKTKKIIYWFPLLFSCVFLISIFLFLFKISNLILIIYLLYFLLIFVQSSFKNNPIVGLISIITTLIQFIGYGYGFFRSFVLINILPNKKIESIFPNMFFNHN
;
A
#
# COMPACT_ATOMS: atom_id res chain seq x y z
N MET A 1 -25.08 -6.92 7.69
CA MET A 1 -24.62 -5.60 7.18
C MET A 1 -25.24 -5.39 5.82
N LEU A 2 -25.74 -4.21 5.52
CA LEU A 2 -26.35 -3.87 4.22
C LEU A 2 -25.46 -2.84 3.51
N LEU A 3 -25.60 -2.69 2.19
CA LEU A 3 -24.82 -1.70 1.41
C LEU A 3 -25.02 -0.27 1.92
N LYS A 4 -26.21 0.11 2.35
CA LYS A 4 -26.48 1.43 2.96
C LYS A 4 -25.73 1.72 4.26
N ASP A 5 -25.16 0.69 4.90
CA ASP A 5 -24.30 0.84 6.07
C ASP A 5 -22.82 1.10 5.68
N ILE A 6 -22.49 1.09 4.37
CA ILE A 6 -21.14 1.23 3.82
C ILE A 6 -20.90 2.67 3.32
N SER A 7 -19.78 3.26 3.70
CA SER A 7 -19.26 4.48 3.07
C SER A 7 -17.88 4.20 2.48
N PHE A 8 -17.73 4.45 1.18
CA PHE A 8 -16.43 4.44 0.52
C PHE A 8 -15.73 5.77 0.76
N VAL A 9 -14.51 5.76 1.28
CA VAL A 9 -13.72 6.95 1.62
C VAL A 9 -12.52 7.05 0.70
N ILE A 10 -12.45 8.12 -0.10
CA ILE A 10 -11.48 8.28 -1.18
C ILE A 10 -10.75 9.61 -1.02
N PRO A 11 -9.49 9.62 -0.53
CA PRO A 11 -8.65 10.82 -0.52
C PRO A 11 -8.12 11.09 -1.94
N VAL A 12 -8.12 12.36 -2.34
CA VAL A 12 -7.67 12.80 -3.66
C VAL A 12 -6.69 13.96 -3.53
N TYR A 13 -5.60 13.93 -4.29
CA TYR A 13 -4.68 15.05 -4.43
C TYR A 13 -4.10 15.10 -5.85
N ASN A 14 -4.52 16.13 -6.64
CA ASN A 14 -4.10 16.35 -8.04
C ASN A 14 -4.28 15.10 -8.93
N ARG A 15 -5.48 14.48 -8.89
CA ARG A 15 -5.78 13.22 -9.61
C ARG A 15 -7.17 13.19 -10.24
N PRO A 16 -7.55 14.18 -11.04
CA PRO A 16 -8.88 14.24 -11.63
C PRO A 16 -9.16 13.03 -12.56
N ASN A 17 -8.19 12.62 -13.38
CA ASN A 17 -8.37 11.52 -14.32
C ASN A 17 -8.57 10.17 -13.62
N GLU A 18 -7.85 9.94 -12.52
CA GLU A 18 -7.99 8.70 -11.75
C GLU A 18 -9.34 8.63 -11.04
N ILE A 19 -9.83 9.77 -10.54
CA ILE A 19 -11.19 9.82 -9.96
C ILE A 19 -12.25 9.53 -11.02
N ASP A 20 -12.13 10.04 -12.24
CA ASP A 20 -13.03 9.71 -13.34
C ASP A 20 -13.06 8.19 -13.62
N GLU A 21 -11.88 7.57 -13.72
CA GLU A 21 -11.77 6.12 -13.94
C GLU A 21 -12.39 5.31 -12.78
N LEU A 22 -12.15 5.74 -11.53
CA LEU A 22 -12.70 5.09 -10.34
C LEU A 22 -14.22 5.22 -10.29
N LEU A 23 -14.78 6.42 -10.51
CA LEU A 23 -16.23 6.66 -10.51
C LEU A 23 -16.93 5.90 -11.65
N LYS A 24 -16.32 5.83 -12.84
CA LYS A 24 -16.80 4.95 -13.91
C LYS A 24 -16.84 3.48 -13.50
N SER A 25 -15.90 3.02 -12.65
CA SER A 25 -15.96 1.66 -12.14
C SER A 25 -17.07 1.47 -11.12
N PHE A 26 -17.37 2.47 -10.28
CA PHE A 26 -18.54 2.44 -9.38
C PHE A 26 -19.86 2.37 -10.16
N SER A 27 -20.02 3.15 -11.23
CA SER A 27 -21.22 3.12 -12.07
C SER A 27 -21.45 1.77 -12.76
N ARG A 28 -20.37 0.98 -12.94
CA ARG A 28 -20.44 -0.38 -13.55
C ARG A 28 -20.68 -1.51 -12.57
N LEU A 29 -20.72 -1.23 -11.25
CA LEU A 29 -20.96 -2.27 -10.25
C LEU A 29 -22.31 -2.95 -10.47
N GLU A 30 -22.32 -4.26 -10.32
CA GLU A 30 -23.52 -5.09 -10.40
C GLU A 30 -24.39 -4.96 -9.13
N GLY A 31 -25.69 -5.21 -9.29
CA GLY A 31 -26.65 -5.21 -8.19
C GLY A 31 -26.94 -3.83 -7.62
N ASP A 32 -27.27 -3.80 -6.34
CA ASP A 32 -27.64 -2.60 -5.61
C ASP A 32 -26.42 -1.67 -5.40
N LYS A 33 -26.65 -0.36 -5.44
CA LYS A 33 -25.65 0.71 -5.25
C LYS A 33 -26.04 1.66 -4.12
N ASP A 34 -26.87 1.19 -3.19
CA ASP A 34 -27.28 1.96 -2.01
C ASP A 34 -26.13 2.07 -0.97
N PHE A 35 -25.04 2.70 -1.38
CA PHE A 35 -23.87 3.02 -0.54
C PHE A 35 -23.51 4.49 -0.71
N GLU A 36 -22.75 5.03 0.26
CA GLU A 36 -22.20 6.39 0.20
C GLU A 36 -20.78 6.39 -0.35
N ILE A 37 -20.43 7.39 -1.19
CA ILE A 37 -19.06 7.69 -1.62
C ILE A 37 -18.68 9.05 -1.04
N VAL A 38 -17.60 9.10 -0.27
CA VAL A 38 -17.08 10.30 0.39
C VAL A 38 -15.72 10.63 -0.24
N ILE A 39 -15.65 11.68 -1.08
CA ILE A 39 -14.44 12.13 -1.74
C ILE A 39 -13.86 13.30 -0.96
N ILE A 40 -12.58 13.18 -0.56
CA ILE A 40 -11.85 14.22 0.16
C ILE A 40 -10.76 14.79 -0.73
N GLU A 41 -10.99 15.99 -1.24
CA GLU A 41 -10.00 16.74 -2.02
C GLU A 41 -9.00 17.41 -1.07
N ASP A 42 -7.78 16.93 -1.04
CA ASP A 42 -6.74 17.30 -0.06
C ASP A 42 -5.87 18.45 -0.57
N GLY A 43 -6.50 19.59 -0.89
CA GLY A 43 -5.81 20.82 -1.30
C GLY A 43 -5.19 20.75 -2.70
N SER A 44 -5.85 20.07 -3.63
CA SER A 44 -5.42 19.99 -5.02
C SER A 44 -5.43 21.33 -5.73
N THR A 45 -4.45 21.56 -6.60
CA THR A 45 -4.47 22.64 -7.61
C THR A 45 -5.38 22.29 -8.78
N GLU A 46 -5.41 21.01 -9.17
CA GLU A 46 -6.34 20.45 -10.16
C GLU A 46 -7.44 19.68 -9.42
N LYS A 47 -8.59 20.35 -9.22
CA LYS A 47 -9.73 19.77 -8.49
C LYS A 47 -10.54 18.85 -9.37
N CYS A 48 -11.21 17.87 -8.74
CA CYS A 48 -12.08 16.92 -9.45
C CYS A 48 -13.59 17.18 -9.25
N ASP A 49 -13.99 18.32 -8.70
CA ASP A 49 -15.40 18.65 -8.41
C ASP A 49 -16.30 18.63 -9.67
N HIS A 50 -15.77 19.08 -10.82
CA HIS A 50 -16.48 19.04 -12.09
C HIS A 50 -16.71 17.60 -12.57
N ILE A 51 -15.79 16.69 -12.32
CA ILE A 51 -15.93 15.27 -12.63
C ILE A 51 -16.99 14.65 -11.73
N VAL A 52 -16.90 14.88 -10.42
CA VAL A 52 -17.86 14.36 -9.44
C VAL A 52 -19.30 14.72 -9.81
N LYS A 53 -19.54 15.96 -10.24
CA LYS A 53 -20.87 16.44 -10.67
C LYS A 53 -21.44 15.70 -11.89
N SER A 54 -20.62 15.04 -12.70
CA SER A 54 -21.07 14.28 -13.87
C SER A 54 -21.63 12.89 -13.53
N PHE A 55 -21.46 12.42 -12.29
CA PHE A 55 -21.93 11.12 -11.79
C PHE A 55 -23.16 11.28 -10.88
N SER A 56 -24.26 11.81 -11.42
CA SER A 56 -25.49 12.07 -10.67
C SER A 56 -26.26 10.81 -10.24
N ASP A 57 -25.91 9.65 -10.80
CA ASP A 57 -26.43 8.33 -10.44
C ASP A 57 -25.78 7.72 -9.21
N LEU A 58 -24.70 8.30 -8.70
CA LEU A 58 -23.99 7.86 -7.51
C LEU A 58 -24.25 8.79 -6.32
N ASN A 59 -24.39 8.23 -5.13
CA ASN A 59 -24.55 8.99 -3.90
C ASN A 59 -23.18 9.49 -3.40
N ILE A 60 -22.72 10.63 -3.93
CA ILE A 60 -21.38 11.19 -3.65
C ILE A 60 -21.48 12.43 -2.78
N SER A 61 -20.70 12.47 -1.70
CA SER A 61 -20.39 13.70 -0.96
C SER A 61 -18.94 14.10 -1.24
N TYR A 62 -18.75 15.36 -1.65
CA TYR A 62 -17.44 15.92 -1.98
C TYR A 62 -17.04 16.98 -0.98
N HIS A 63 -15.86 16.84 -0.39
CA HIS A 63 -15.32 17.73 0.64
C HIS A 63 -13.95 18.24 0.25
N LEU A 64 -13.78 19.56 0.25
CA LEU A 64 -12.51 20.23 0.01
C LEU A 64 -11.88 20.64 1.34
N LYS A 65 -10.59 20.36 1.51
CA LYS A 65 -9.80 20.82 2.67
C LYS A 65 -8.39 21.26 2.26
N SER A 66 -7.68 21.95 3.13
CA SER A 66 -6.24 22.21 2.97
C SER A 66 -5.45 20.90 3.01
N ASN A 67 -4.32 20.86 2.26
CA ASN A 67 -3.48 19.66 2.21
C ASN A 67 -2.90 19.33 3.60
N SER A 68 -3.20 18.13 4.08
CA SER A 68 -2.69 17.61 5.36
C SER A 68 -2.24 16.15 5.25
N GLY A 69 -2.25 15.61 4.04
CA GLY A 69 -1.79 14.27 3.73
C GLY A 69 -2.87 13.18 3.76
N PRO A 70 -2.55 12.02 3.17
CA PRO A 70 -3.54 10.99 2.89
C PRO A 70 -4.13 10.35 4.16
N GLY A 71 -3.36 10.23 5.24
CA GLY A 71 -3.85 9.66 6.51
C GLY A 71 -4.92 10.55 7.15
N ASP A 72 -4.66 11.86 7.21
CA ASP A 72 -5.61 12.82 7.76
C ASP A 72 -6.85 12.95 6.88
N SER A 73 -6.68 12.96 5.56
CA SER A 73 -7.81 13.01 4.62
C SER A 73 -8.72 11.78 4.74
N ARG A 74 -8.15 10.58 4.96
CA ARG A 74 -8.94 9.38 5.27
C ARG A 74 -9.68 9.52 6.59
N ASN A 75 -9.00 10.04 7.64
CA ASN A 75 -9.63 10.28 8.94
C ASN A 75 -10.79 11.26 8.82
N TYR A 76 -10.58 12.38 8.13
CA TYR A 76 -11.63 13.37 7.89
C TYR A 76 -12.81 12.74 7.13
N GLY A 77 -12.55 11.98 6.06
CA GLY A 77 -13.58 11.27 5.30
C GLY A 77 -14.40 10.32 6.16
N MET A 78 -13.75 9.50 7.01
CA MET A 78 -14.44 8.62 7.95
C MET A 78 -15.23 9.36 9.02
N SER A 79 -14.80 10.57 9.40
CA SER A 79 -15.51 11.36 10.41
C SER A 79 -16.80 11.99 9.90
N VAL A 80 -16.88 12.32 8.60
CA VAL A 80 -18.08 12.92 7.95
C VAL A 80 -18.97 11.86 7.30
N ALA A 81 -18.48 10.64 7.11
CA ALA A 81 -19.21 9.52 6.53
C ALA A 81 -20.35 9.05 7.43
N LYS A 82 -21.49 8.69 6.81
CA LYS A 82 -22.74 8.30 7.49
C LYS A 82 -22.80 6.80 7.81
N GLY A 83 -22.02 5.98 7.09
CA GLY A 83 -22.01 4.53 7.24
C GLY A 83 -21.53 4.04 8.60
N LYS A 84 -21.75 2.76 8.85
CA LYS A 84 -21.28 2.03 10.04
C LYS A 84 -19.98 1.30 9.79
N TYR A 85 -19.62 1.14 8.51
CA TYR A 85 -18.42 0.49 8.05
C TYR A 85 -17.82 1.30 6.89
N TYR A 86 -16.54 1.61 6.97
CA TYR A 86 -15.83 2.43 6.00
C TYR A 86 -14.96 1.56 5.11
N VAL A 87 -15.03 1.76 3.81
CA VAL A 87 -14.14 1.14 2.83
C VAL A 87 -13.27 2.22 2.22
N ILE A 88 -12.00 2.17 2.56
CA ILE A 88 -10.99 3.13 2.11
C ILE A 88 -10.41 2.61 0.80
N LEU A 89 -10.40 3.47 -0.22
CA LEU A 89 -9.81 3.22 -1.52
C LEU A 89 -8.86 4.36 -1.89
N ASP A 90 -7.73 4.03 -2.51
CA ASP A 90 -6.92 5.06 -3.15
C ASP A 90 -7.59 5.53 -4.46
N SER A 91 -7.37 6.77 -4.86
CA SER A 91 -8.00 7.35 -6.08
C SER A 91 -7.60 6.65 -7.38
N ASP A 92 -6.50 5.90 -7.38
CA ASP A 92 -5.93 5.22 -8.54
C ASP A 92 -6.25 3.70 -8.59
N VAL A 93 -7.38 3.31 -8.03
CA VAL A 93 -7.90 1.94 -8.15
C VAL A 93 -9.09 1.88 -9.11
N ILE A 94 -9.31 0.69 -9.69
CA ILE A 94 -10.48 0.35 -10.50
C ILE A 94 -11.15 -0.86 -9.85
N LEU A 95 -12.45 -0.79 -9.66
CA LEU A 95 -13.23 -1.86 -9.04
C LEU A 95 -13.67 -2.91 -10.08
N PRO A 96 -13.56 -4.22 -9.78
CA PRO A 96 -14.28 -5.25 -10.50
C PRO A 96 -15.79 -5.07 -10.37
N VAL A 97 -16.55 -5.48 -11.37
CA VAL A 97 -18.03 -5.29 -11.44
C VAL A 97 -18.78 -5.91 -10.27
N ASN A 98 -18.28 -6.97 -9.67
CA ASN A 98 -18.87 -7.69 -8.54
C ASN A 98 -18.30 -7.28 -7.17
N TYR A 99 -17.57 -6.16 -7.07
CA TYR A 99 -16.87 -5.77 -5.86
C TYR A 99 -17.82 -5.58 -4.65
N ASN A 100 -18.93 -4.86 -4.83
CA ASN A 100 -19.92 -4.60 -3.78
C ASN A 100 -20.62 -5.89 -3.30
N VAL A 101 -20.90 -6.82 -4.19
CA VAL A 101 -21.48 -8.14 -3.87
C VAL A 101 -20.51 -8.92 -2.99
N LEU A 102 -19.26 -9.08 -3.44
CA LEU A 102 -18.23 -9.78 -2.68
C LEU A 102 -17.91 -9.11 -1.33
N LEU A 103 -17.95 -7.77 -1.28
CA LEU A 103 -17.76 -7.02 -0.03
C LEU A 103 -18.81 -7.40 1.01
N ILE A 104 -20.09 -7.37 0.63
CA ILE A 104 -21.18 -7.69 1.54
C ILE A 104 -21.18 -9.17 1.93
N GLU A 105 -20.93 -10.08 0.99
CA GLU A 105 -20.79 -11.51 1.27
C GLU A 105 -19.68 -11.78 2.32
N ASN A 106 -18.51 -11.18 2.17
CA ASN A 106 -17.43 -11.33 3.15
C ASN A 106 -17.81 -10.77 4.51
N LEU A 107 -18.45 -9.58 4.56
CA LEU A 107 -18.85 -8.95 5.83
C LEU A 107 -20.00 -9.68 6.54
N ILE A 108 -20.85 -10.39 5.82
CA ILE A 108 -21.91 -11.22 6.42
C ILE A 108 -21.35 -12.55 6.91
N ASN A 109 -20.58 -13.24 6.06
CA ASN A 109 -20.14 -14.61 6.32
C ASN A 109 -18.90 -14.71 7.21
N ASP A 110 -18.04 -13.69 7.17
CA ASP A 110 -16.75 -13.67 7.88
C ASP A 110 -16.36 -12.26 8.35
N PHE A 111 -17.19 -11.67 9.22
CA PHE A 111 -16.99 -10.30 9.70
C PHE A 111 -15.56 -10.05 10.22
N SER A 112 -15.05 -8.86 9.92
CA SER A 112 -13.78 -8.36 10.44
C SER A 112 -13.91 -6.89 10.82
N ASP A 113 -13.30 -6.51 11.93
CA ASP A 113 -13.24 -5.11 12.35
C ASP A 113 -12.40 -4.26 11.39
N CYS A 114 -11.39 -4.88 10.80
CA CYS A 114 -10.61 -4.27 9.73
C CYS A 114 -10.14 -5.34 8.74
N PHE A 115 -10.47 -5.18 7.47
CA PHE A 115 -9.96 -6.05 6.42
C PHE A 115 -9.01 -5.33 5.47
N GLY A 116 -8.20 -6.09 4.76
CA GLY A 116 -7.54 -5.67 3.53
C GLY A 116 -7.97 -6.57 2.39
N GLY A 117 -8.23 -5.98 1.24
CA GLY A 117 -8.36 -6.71 -0.01
C GLY A 117 -7.01 -6.87 -0.73
N VAL A 118 -7.05 -7.50 -1.88
CA VAL A 118 -5.89 -7.79 -2.72
C VAL A 118 -5.76 -6.76 -3.82
N ASP A 119 -4.54 -6.32 -4.16
CA ASP A 119 -4.28 -5.59 -5.38
C ASP A 119 -3.88 -6.55 -6.52
N ASP A 120 -4.39 -6.26 -7.70
CA ASP A 120 -4.03 -7.01 -8.92
C ASP A 120 -3.63 -6.02 -10.02
N SER A 121 -2.94 -6.54 -11.06
CA SER A 121 -2.56 -5.72 -12.21
C SER A 121 -3.63 -5.78 -13.28
N HIS A 122 -4.13 -4.62 -13.71
CA HIS A 122 -5.04 -4.55 -14.85
C HIS A 122 -4.30 -4.79 -16.17
N GLN A 123 -5.01 -5.31 -17.18
CA GLN A 123 -4.41 -5.58 -18.50
C GLN A 123 -3.84 -4.32 -19.17
N SER A 124 -4.46 -3.15 -18.91
CA SER A 124 -4.03 -1.85 -19.46
C SER A 124 -2.71 -1.31 -18.88
N PHE A 125 -2.15 -1.95 -17.84
CA PHE A 125 -0.90 -1.48 -17.24
C PHE A 125 0.29 -1.68 -18.17
N ASN A 126 1.18 -0.69 -18.22
CA ASN A 126 2.40 -0.80 -19.00
C ASN A 126 3.39 -1.82 -18.39
N ASN A 127 4.43 -2.21 -19.15
CA ASN A 127 5.38 -3.23 -18.74
C ASN A 127 6.11 -2.87 -17.42
N PHE A 128 6.41 -1.60 -17.19
CA PHE A 128 7.08 -1.16 -15.96
C PHE A 128 6.15 -1.28 -14.75
N GLN A 129 4.89 -0.88 -14.87
CA GLN A 129 3.89 -1.03 -13.81
C GLN A 129 3.66 -2.50 -13.45
N LYS A 130 3.58 -3.39 -14.46
CA LYS A 130 3.47 -4.84 -14.25
C LYS A 130 4.69 -5.41 -13.52
N ALA A 131 5.90 -4.98 -13.90
CA ALA A 131 7.13 -5.41 -13.25
C ALA A 131 7.24 -4.93 -11.79
N VAL A 132 6.87 -3.67 -11.51
CA VAL A 132 6.81 -3.16 -10.12
C VAL A 132 5.75 -3.91 -9.32
N SER A 133 4.58 -4.18 -9.89
CA SER A 133 3.54 -4.98 -9.22
C SER A 133 4.09 -6.37 -8.89
N TYR A 134 4.75 -7.03 -9.84
CA TYR A 134 5.38 -8.33 -9.62
C TYR A 134 6.42 -8.28 -8.48
N SER A 135 7.38 -7.36 -8.53
CA SER A 135 8.42 -7.26 -7.50
C SER A 135 7.87 -6.97 -6.10
N MET A 136 6.73 -6.27 -6.00
CA MET A 136 6.11 -5.92 -4.73
C MET A 136 5.13 -6.96 -4.19
N THR A 137 4.66 -7.92 -4.99
CA THR A 137 3.61 -8.87 -4.59
C THR A 137 4.03 -10.33 -4.69
N SER A 138 5.05 -10.67 -5.50
CA SER A 138 5.50 -12.04 -5.67
C SER A 138 6.05 -12.63 -4.36
N PHE A 139 5.78 -13.91 -4.14
CA PHE A 139 6.34 -14.65 -3.00
C PHE A 139 7.87 -14.65 -2.97
N ILE A 140 8.50 -14.88 -4.12
CA ILE A 140 9.96 -14.98 -4.20
C ILE A 140 10.69 -13.65 -4.01
N THR A 141 9.97 -12.52 -4.07
CA THR A 141 10.54 -11.18 -3.86
C THR A 141 10.16 -10.57 -2.52
N THR A 142 9.04 -10.98 -1.92
CA THR A 142 8.51 -10.38 -0.68
C THR A 142 8.30 -11.35 0.46
N GLY A 143 8.45 -12.67 0.22
CA GLY A 143 8.25 -13.70 1.25
C GLY A 143 6.86 -13.66 1.90
N HIS A 144 5.81 -13.34 1.14
CA HIS A 144 4.44 -13.15 1.64
C HIS A 144 4.24 -11.99 2.65
N ILE A 145 5.19 -11.09 2.84
CA ILE A 145 5.00 -9.91 3.71
C ILE A 145 3.87 -9.02 3.18
N ARG A 146 3.63 -9.03 1.85
CA ARG A 146 2.53 -8.33 1.20
C ARG A 146 1.59 -9.33 0.52
N GLY A 147 0.34 -9.39 0.98
CA GLY A 147 -0.70 -10.22 0.36
C GLY A 147 -0.59 -11.73 0.63
N GLY A 148 0.34 -12.15 1.46
CA GLY A 148 0.53 -13.53 1.86
C GLY A 148 -0.26 -13.90 3.10
N SER A 149 -1.25 -14.62 2.85
CA SER A 149 -1.87 -15.76 3.46
C SER A 149 -2.29 -15.77 4.96
N LYS A 150 -1.98 -16.65 5.63
CA LYS A 150 -2.47 -17.27 6.88
C LYS A 150 -1.93 -16.61 8.15
N SER A 151 -1.27 -15.47 8.08
CA SER A 151 -0.61 -14.92 9.25
C SER A 151 -1.58 -14.10 10.10
N LYS A 152 -1.65 -14.41 11.38
CA LYS A 152 -2.24 -13.55 12.42
C LYS A 152 -1.67 -12.13 12.41
N ASP A 153 -0.64 -11.88 11.59
CA ASP A 153 0.08 -10.63 11.44
C ASP A 153 -0.26 -9.87 10.16
N PHE A 154 -1.32 -10.23 9.46
CA PHE A 154 -1.74 -9.48 8.26
C PHE A 154 -1.98 -8.01 8.60
N GLN A 155 -1.47 -7.13 7.76
CA GLN A 155 -1.61 -5.68 7.88
C GLN A 155 -2.39 -5.15 6.68
N PRO A 156 -3.66 -4.79 6.85
CA PRO A 156 -4.46 -4.13 5.82
C PRO A 156 -3.74 -2.92 5.21
N ARG A 157 -4.03 -2.65 3.94
CA ARG A 157 -3.45 -1.53 3.17
C ARG A 157 -4.56 -0.63 2.67
N SER A 158 -4.37 0.66 2.81
CA SER A 158 -5.38 1.68 2.55
C SER A 158 -5.86 1.77 1.10
N PHE A 159 -5.15 1.19 0.14
CA PHE A 159 -5.65 1.12 -1.25
C PHE A 159 -6.92 0.27 -1.40
N ASN A 160 -7.18 -0.66 -0.47
CA ASN A 160 -8.38 -1.50 -0.39
C ASN A 160 -8.52 -2.01 1.05
N MET A 161 -8.98 -1.15 1.94
CA MET A 161 -9.09 -1.42 3.38
C MET A 161 -10.49 -1.13 3.88
N GLY A 162 -11.10 -2.11 4.56
CA GLY A 162 -12.31 -1.86 5.32
C GLY A 162 -12.02 -1.68 6.81
N ILE A 163 -12.78 -0.83 7.48
CA ILE A 163 -12.70 -0.62 8.93
C ILE A 163 -14.07 -0.29 9.51
N SER A 164 -14.44 -0.93 10.61
CA SER A 164 -15.67 -0.63 11.32
C SER A 164 -15.60 0.74 12.00
N LYS A 165 -16.73 1.43 12.12
CA LYS A 165 -16.83 2.72 12.82
C LYS A 165 -16.29 2.64 14.26
N GLU A 166 -16.56 1.55 14.95
CA GLU A 166 -16.06 1.32 16.30
C GLU A 166 -14.51 1.23 16.33
N ALA A 167 -13.92 0.45 15.41
CA ALA A 167 -12.47 0.30 15.29
C ALA A 167 -11.80 1.63 14.93
N PHE A 168 -12.41 2.43 14.03
CA PHE A 168 -11.92 3.77 13.69
C PHE A 168 -11.92 4.69 14.92
N LEU A 169 -13.04 4.80 15.64
CA LEU A 169 -13.17 5.70 16.78
C LEU A 169 -12.20 5.33 17.92
N LYS A 170 -12.10 4.03 18.26
CA LYS A 170 -11.20 3.57 19.33
C LYS A 170 -9.72 3.67 18.96
N SER A 171 -9.37 3.43 17.69
CA SER A 171 -7.98 3.55 17.22
C SER A 171 -7.56 4.99 16.93
N LYS A 172 -8.48 5.93 16.83
CA LYS A 172 -8.28 7.32 16.36
C LYS A 172 -7.77 7.38 14.91
N GLY A 173 -8.07 6.36 14.08
CA GLY A 173 -7.73 6.34 12.66
C GLY A 173 -6.23 6.30 12.35
N PHE A 174 -5.84 6.85 11.22
CA PHE A 174 -4.45 6.89 10.74
C PHE A 174 -3.61 7.90 11.53
N GLY A 175 -2.34 7.56 11.77
CA GLY A 175 -1.36 8.48 12.33
C GLY A 175 -0.74 9.40 11.27
N ASN A 176 0.10 10.34 11.71
CA ASN A 176 0.74 11.37 10.85
C ASN A 176 1.94 10.88 10.04
N ILE A 177 2.38 9.63 10.20
CA ILE A 177 3.50 9.07 9.45
C ILE A 177 3.06 8.67 8.04
N HIS A 178 3.83 9.06 6.99
CA HIS A 178 3.57 8.65 5.59
C HIS A 178 4.88 8.54 4.78
N PRO A 179 5.11 7.38 4.13
CA PRO A 179 4.36 6.12 4.25
C PRO A 179 4.61 5.44 5.60
N GLY A 180 3.68 4.58 5.99
CA GLY A 180 3.77 3.82 7.24
C GLY A 180 2.50 3.90 8.10
N GLU A 181 1.53 4.71 7.66
CA GLU A 181 0.24 4.90 8.33
C GLU A 181 -0.57 3.61 8.44
N ASP A 182 -0.57 2.76 7.39
CA ASP A 182 -1.31 1.49 7.37
C ASP A 182 -0.80 0.49 8.42
N PRO A 183 0.51 0.16 8.46
CA PRO A 183 1.04 -0.72 9.49
C PRO A 183 0.96 -0.11 10.90
N ASP A 184 1.07 1.22 11.05
CA ASP A 184 0.86 1.91 12.32
C ASP A 184 -0.57 1.67 12.84
N LEU A 185 -1.57 1.92 12.00
CA LEU A 185 -2.98 1.67 12.32
C LEU A 185 -3.22 0.20 12.65
N SER A 186 -2.71 -0.72 11.81
CA SER A 186 -2.89 -2.16 12.01
C SER A 186 -2.30 -2.64 13.35
N ILE A 187 -1.15 -2.11 13.77
CA ILE A 187 -0.53 -2.43 15.07
C ILE A 187 -1.41 -1.92 16.22
N ARG A 188 -1.97 -0.69 16.11
CA ARG A 188 -2.86 -0.12 17.13
C ARG A 188 -4.18 -0.88 17.23
N LEU A 189 -4.79 -1.25 16.11
CA LEU A 189 -6.00 -2.07 16.08
C LEU A 189 -5.80 -3.42 16.80
N LYS A 190 -4.70 -4.12 16.51
CA LYS A 190 -4.37 -5.38 17.20
C LYS A 190 -4.16 -5.20 18.71
N LYS A 191 -3.50 -4.11 19.13
CA LYS A 191 -3.32 -3.81 20.55
C LYS A 191 -4.65 -3.53 21.28
N LEU A 192 -5.64 -3.01 20.56
CA LEU A 192 -6.99 -2.75 21.07
C LEU A 192 -7.90 -3.99 21.01
N GLY A 193 -7.40 -5.12 20.55
CA GLY A 193 -8.15 -6.38 20.47
C GLY A 193 -9.01 -6.54 19.21
N PHE A 194 -8.94 -5.62 18.26
CA PHE A 194 -9.67 -5.73 16.99
C PHE A 194 -9.06 -6.79 16.07
N ASN A 195 -9.92 -7.51 15.37
CA ASN A 195 -9.47 -8.49 14.42
C ASN A 195 -9.14 -7.86 13.06
N THR A 196 -8.10 -8.38 12.40
CA THR A 196 -7.74 -7.97 11.04
C THR A 196 -7.69 -9.18 10.12
N LYS A 197 -8.32 -9.09 8.93
CA LYS A 197 -8.42 -10.21 7.97
C LYS A 197 -8.00 -9.80 6.57
N LEU A 198 -7.57 -10.77 5.77
CA LEU A 198 -7.38 -10.63 4.32
C LEU A 198 -8.56 -11.27 3.59
N TYR A 199 -9.33 -10.47 2.86
CA TYR A 199 -10.36 -10.96 1.94
C TYR A 199 -9.75 -11.18 0.56
N ARG A 200 -9.38 -12.43 0.26
CA ARG A 200 -8.63 -12.78 -0.96
C ARG A 200 -9.42 -12.64 -2.24
N ASN A 201 -10.74 -12.79 -2.16
CA ASN A 201 -11.66 -12.63 -3.28
C ASN A 201 -12.01 -11.16 -3.53
N LEU A 202 -11.73 -10.25 -2.58
CA LEU A 202 -12.02 -8.83 -2.70
C LEU A 202 -10.82 -8.09 -3.31
N LYS A 203 -10.77 -8.07 -4.65
CA LYS A 203 -9.67 -7.48 -5.42
C LYS A 203 -10.01 -6.09 -5.90
N VAL A 204 -8.97 -5.27 -6.08
CA VAL A 204 -9.01 -4.03 -6.87
C VAL A 204 -7.85 -4.01 -7.85
N PHE A 205 -8.01 -3.32 -8.98
CA PHE A 205 -6.91 -3.08 -9.92
C PHE A 205 -6.25 -1.76 -9.56
N HIS A 206 -5.07 -1.84 -8.96
CA HIS A 206 -4.37 -0.65 -8.46
C HIS A 206 -3.40 -0.13 -9.53
N LYS A 207 -3.73 1.00 -10.14
CA LYS A 207 -2.94 1.68 -11.18
C LYS A 207 -1.73 2.36 -10.56
N ARG A 208 -0.70 1.59 -10.29
CA ARG A 208 0.54 2.13 -9.72
C ARG A 208 1.13 3.18 -10.65
N ARG A 209 1.35 4.37 -10.14
CA ARG A 209 2.13 5.39 -10.85
C ARG A 209 3.58 5.07 -10.68
N VAL A 210 4.30 4.83 -11.78
CA VAL A 210 5.68 4.56 -11.55
C VAL A 210 6.54 5.08 -12.68
N SER A 211 7.15 6.22 -12.42
CA SER A 211 8.46 6.49 -12.96
C SER A 211 9.50 5.76 -12.11
N LEU A 212 10.62 5.39 -12.68
CA LEU A 212 11.74 4.75 -11.98
C LEU A 212 12.16 5.57 -10.73
N SER A 213 12.25 6.90 -10.88
CA SER A 213 12.60 7.82 -9.77
C SER A 213 11.60 7.76 -8.63
N SER A 214 10.28 7.72 -8.93
CA SER A 214 9.23 7.62 -7.91
C SER A 214 9.30 6.28 -7.19
N PHE A 215 9.60 5.19 -7.90
CA PHE A 215 9.72 3.87 -7.31
C PHE A 215 10.93 3.78 -6.35
N ILE A 216 12.11 4.30 -6.75
CA ILE A 216 13.30 4.36 -5.89
C ILE A 216 12.98 5.12 -4.60
N LYS A 217 12.35 6.32 -4.71
CA LYS A 217 11.95 7.12 -3.54
C LYS A 217 10.96 6.37 -2.65
N GLN A 218 10.01 5.65 -3.23
CA GLN A 218 9.00 4.89 -2.50
C GLN A 218 9.62 3.75 -1.68
N VAL A 219 10.46 2.92 -2.30
CA VAL A 219 11.07 1.78 -1.59
C VAL A 219 12.05 2.22 -0.51
N TYR A 220 12.80 3.32 -0.74
CA TYR A 220 13.62 3.97 0.28
C TYR A 220 12.76 4.39 1.49
N LYS A 221 11.66 5.14 1.25
CA LYS A 221 10.75 5.57 2.31
C LYS A 221 10.13 4.39 3.08
N PHE A 222 9.86 3.26 2.44
CA PHE A 222 9.39 2.06 3.14
C PHE A 222 10.42 1.49 4.12
N GLY A 223 11.72 1.53 3.78
CA GLY A 223 12.80 1.18 4.69
C GLY A 223 12.85 2.12 5.90
N VAL A 224 12.81 3.43 5.66
CA VAL A 224 12.76 4.47 6.71
C VAL A 224 11.55 4.26 7.63
N ALA A 225 10.36 4.12 7.06
CA ALA A 225 9.12 3.89 7.82
C ALA A 225 9.21 2.66 8.71
N ARG A 226 9.80 1.57 8.22
CA ARG A 226 9.95 0.32 9.01
C ARG A 226 10.86 0.54 10.21
N SER A 227 11.96 1.28 10.06
CA SER A 227 12.86 1.61 11.17
C SER A 227 12.16 2.47 12.22
N ILE A 228 11.39 3.49 11.81
CA ILE A 228 10.58 4.32 12.69
C ILE A 228 9.54 3.48 13.46
N LEU A 229 8.80 2.61 12.77
CA LEU A 229 7.81 1.73 13.39
C LEU A 229 8.44 0.73 14.34
N ASN A 230 9.62 0.20 14.03
CA ASN A 230 10.37 -0.68 14.92
C ASN A 230 10.81 0.02 16.21
N ASN A 231 11.11 1.32 16.15
CA ASN A 231 11.40 2.14 17.33
C ASN A 231 10.13 2.43 18.13
N ARG A 232 9.04 2.86 17.46
CA ARG A 232 7.74 3.16 18.07
C ARG A 232 7.06 1.93 18.68
N TYR A 233 7.27 0.75 18.07
CA TYR A 233 6.67 -0.54 18.47
C TYR A 233 7.72 -1.66 18.57
N PRO A 234 8.58 -1.67 19.62
CA PRO A 234 9.71 -2.62 19.71
C PRO A 234 9.32 -4.10 19.62
N LYS A 235 8.12 -4.48 20.12
CA LYS A 235 7.60 -5.86 20.07
C LYS A 235 7.25 -6.33 18.64
N THR A 236 7.23 -5.43 17.65
CA THR A 236 6.94 -5.78 16.25
C THR A 236 8.18 -5.95 15.38
N LYS A 237 9.37 -5.82 15.97
CA LYS A 237 10.64 -6.07 15.29
C LYS A 237 10.70 -7.51 14.79
N LYS A 238 11.10 -7.69 13.52
CA LYS A 238 11.33 -9.01 12.91
C LYS A 238 12.67 -9.01 12.19
N ILE A 239 13.42 -10.12 12.31
CA ILE A 239 14.71 -10.26 11.66
C ILE A 239 14.61 -10.16 10.12
N ILE A 240 13.49 -10.58 9.56
CA ILE A 240 13.22 -10.54 8.11
C ILE A 240 13.31 -9.11 7.53
N TYR A 241 13.14 -8.06 8.34
CA TYR A 241 13.27 -6.68 7.86
C TYR A 241 14.72 -6.29 7.51
N TRP A 242 15.71 -7.06 7.97
CA TRP A 242 17.11 -6.91 7.62
C TRP A 242 17.46 -7.62 6.30
N PHE A 243 16.59 -8.53 5.82
CA PHE A 243 16.86 -9.34 4.65
C PHE A 243 17.23 -8.50 3.40
N PRO A 244 16.52 -7.41 3.05
CA PRO A 244 16.88 -6.61 1.87
C PRO A 244 18.27 -5.98 1.96
N LEU A 245 18.68 -5.55 3.15
CA LEU A 245 20.03 -5.05 3.38
C LEU A 245 21.07 -6.16 3.22
N LEU A 246 20.88 -7.30 3.90
CA LEU A 246 21.78 -8.44 3.81
C LEU A 246 21.91 -8.95 2.38
N PHE A 247 20.78 -9.11 1.68
CA PHE A 247 20.75 -9.48 0.27
C PHE A 247 21.61 -8.54 -0.57
N SER A 248 21.44 -7.23 -0.40
CA SER A 248 22.17 -6.22 -1.17
C SER A 248 23.68 -6.25 -0.87
N CYS A 249 24.07 -6.38 0.40
CA CYS A 249 25.48 -6.49 0.79
C CYS A 249 26.14 -7.76 0.22
N VAL A 250 25.48 -8.92 0.36
CA VAL A 250 26.02 -10.20 -0.16
C VAL A 250 26.08 -10.17 -1.70
N PHE A 251 25.11 -9.53 -2.37
CA PHE A 251 25.18 -9.34 -3.83
C PHE A 251 26.40 -8.52 -4.25
N LEU A 252 26.65 -7.38 -3.59
CA LEU A 252 27.85 -6.57 -3.88
C LEU A 252 29.14 -7.33 -3.60
N ILE A 253 29.21 -8.07 -2.50
CA ILE A 253 30.34 -8.95 -2.18
C ILE A 253 30.52 -10.03 -3.27
N SER A 254 29.45 -10.62 -3.76
CA SER A 254 29.54 -11.63 -4.82
C SER A 254 30.15 -11.10 -6.12
N ILE A 255 29.80 -9.86 -6.50
CA ILE A 255 30.41 -9.16 -7.65
C ILE A 255 31.91 -8.91 -7.38
N PHE A 256 32.26 -8.45 -6.18
CA PHE A 256 33.67 -8.23 -5.81
C PHE A 256 34.48 -9.53 -5.90
N LEU A 257 33.99 -10.62 -5.30
CA LEU A 257 34.66 -11.93 -5.33
C LEU A 257 34.85 -12.45 -6.78
N PHE A 258 33.86 -12.22 -7.65
CA PHE A 258 33.97 -12.57 -9.06
C PHE A 258 35.02 -11.73 -9.82
N LEU A 259 34.99 -10.40 -9.63
CA LEU A 259 35.93 -9.49 -10.30
C LEU A 259 37.39 -9.75 -9.90
N PHE A 260 37.64 -10.10 -8.64
CA PHE A 260 38.98 -10.47 -8.15
C PHE A 260 39.32 -11.96 -8.36
N LYS A 261 38.50 -12.71 -9.12
CA LYS A 261 38.69 -14.13 -9.43
C LYS A 261 38.84 -15.05 -8.20
N ILE A 262 38.25 -14.64 -7.07
CA ILE A 262 38.30 -15.41 -5.80
C ILE A 262 37.24 -16.53 -5.82
N SER A 263 36.01 -16.22 -6.20
CA SER A 263 34.92 -17.17 -6.30
C SER A 263 33.78 -16.64 -7.16
N ASN A 264 33.12 -17.51 -7.91
CA ASN A 264 31.92 -17.22 -8.69
C ASN A 264 30.65 -17.87 -8.10
N LEU A 265 30.79 -18.72 -7.07
CA LEU A 265 29.70 -19.53 -6.55
C LEU A 265 28.48 -18.69 -6.08
N ILE A 266 28.73 -17.64 -5.30
CA ILE A 266 27.65 -16.83 -4.75
C ILE A 266 26.96 -16.05 -5.88
N LEU A 267 27.73 -15.54 -6.85
CA LEU A 267 27.17 -14.85 -8.02
C LEU A 267 26.28 -15.78 -8.87
N ILE A 268 26.69 -17.04 -9.04
CA ILE A 268 25.86 -18.03 -9.74
C ILE A 268 24.51 -18.23 -9.02
N ILE A 269 24.48 -18.27 -7.69
CA ILE A 269 23.22 -18.37 -6.92
C ILE A 269 22.32 -17.16 -7.21
N TYR A 270 22.86 -15.93 -7.27
CA TYR A 270 22.11 -14.74 -7.64
C TYR A 270 21.59 -14.80 -9.09
N LEU A 271 22.40 -15.27 -10.02
CA LEU A 271 21.97 -15.43 -11.41
C LEU A 271 20.82 -16.43 -11.54
N LEU A 272 20.88 -17.55 -10.82
CA LEU A 272 19.78 -18.52 -10.76
C LEU A 272 18.52 -17.92 -10.14
N TYR A 273 18.65 -17.11 -9.08
CA TYR A 273 17.53 -16.39 -8.49
C TYR A 273 16.93 -15.37 -9.47
N PHE A 274 17.74 -14.62 -10.21
CA PHE A 274 17.25 -13.67 -11.21
C PHE A 274 16.63 -14.39 -12.41
N LEU A 275 17.15 -15.54 -12.81
CA LEU A 275 16.53 -16.39 -13.82
C LEU A 275 15.14 -16.87 -13.36
N LEU A 276 14.99 -17.27 -12.10
CA LEU A 276 13.69 -17.64 -11.52
C LEU A 276 12.68 -16.48 -11.57
N ILE A 277 13.11 -15.26 -11.22
CA ILE A 277 12.29 -14.05 -11.34
C ILE A 277 11.88 -13.82 -12.78
N PHE A 278 12.85 -13.89 -13.70
CA PHE A 278 12.60 -13.70 -15.12
C PHE A 278 11.56 -14.68 -15.65
N VAL A 279 11.76 -15.97 -15.39
CA VAL A 279 10.86 -17.04 -15.85
C VAL A 279 9.46 -16.85 -15.29
N GLN A 280 9.33 -16.71 -13.95
CA GLN A 280 8.02 -16.58 -13.32
C GLN A 280 7.26 -15.32 -13.76
N SER A 281 7.96 -14.18 -13.88
CA SER A 281 7.34 -12.93 -14.29
C SER A 281 6.97 -12.93 -15.79
N SER A 282 7.80 -13.57 -16.61
CA SER A 282 7.54 -13.73 -18.06
C SER A 282 6.31 -14.60 -18.31
N PHE A 283 6.17 -15.71 -17.61
CA PHE A 283 4.99 -16.57 -17.71
C PHE A 283 3.70 -15.85 -17.27
N LYS A 284 3.81 -15.01 -16.24
CA LYS A 284 2.64 -14.25 -15.74
C LYS A 284 2.25 -13.08 -16.67
N ASN A 285 3.19 -12.52 -17.43
CA ASN A 285 3.01 -11.33 -18.25
C ASN A 285 3.63 -11.50 -19.66
N ASN A 286 4.89 -11.13 -19.81
CA ASN A 286 5.68 -11.29 -21.04
C ASN A 286 7.20 -11.18 -20.73
N PRO A 287 8.12 -11.57 -21.66
CA PRO A 287 9.56 -11.54 -21.42
C PRO A 287 10.12 -10.15 -21.08
N ILE A 288 9.56 -9.07 -21.63
CA ILE A 288 9.99 -7.69 -21.33
C ILE A 288 9.71 -7.37 -19.86
N VAL A 289 8.53 -7.73 -19.37
CA VAL A 289 8.18 -7.59 -17.95
C VAL A 289 9.11 -8.43 -17.09
N GLY A 290 9.47 -9.64 -17.53
CA GLY A 290 10.45 -10.50 -16.85
C GLY A 290 11.79 -9.81 -16.62
N LEU A 291 12.38 -9.22 -17.67
CA LEU A 291 13.63 -8.47 -17.57
C LEU A 291 13.52 -7.26 -16.63
N ILE A 292 12.48 -6.46 -16.79
CA ILE A 292 12.25 -5.29 -15.94
C ILE A 292 12.03 -5.71 -14.47
N SER A 293 11.43 -6.88 -14.21
CA SER A 293 11.19 -7.39 -12.86
C SER A 293 12.48 -7.71 -12.09
N ILE A 294 13.55 -8.11 -12.77
CA ILE A 294 14.89 -8.26 -12.16
C ILE A 294 15.36 -6.90 -11.64
N ILE A 295 15.30 -5.87 -12.49
CA ILE A 295 15.74 -4.51 -12.17
C ILE A 295 14.92 -3.93 -11.02
N THR A 296 13.59 -4.05 -11.08
CA THR A 296 12.70 -3.53 -10.03
C THR A 296 12.87 -4.26 -8.70
N THR A 297 13.19 -5.56 -8.71
CA THR A 297 13.51 -6.32 -7.50
C THR A 297 14.83 -5.86 -6.87
N LEU A 298 15.87 -5.64 -7.68
CA LEU A 298 17.14 -5.09 -7.19
C LEU A 298 16.95 -3.70 -6.57
N ILE A 299 16.23 -2.82 -7.27
CA ILE A 299 15.90 -1.48 -6.75
C ILE A 299 15.13 -1.57 -5.43
N GLN A 300 14.17 -2.48 -5.34
CA GLN A 300 13.40 -2.69 -4.11
C GLN A 300 14.29 -3.10 -2.95
N PHE A 301 15.19 -4.07 -3.12
CA PHE A 301 16.05 -4.53 -2.03
C PHE A 301 17.09 -3.50 -1.64
N ILE A 302 17.79 -2.91 -2.62
CA ILE A 302 18.81 -1.89 -2.36
C ILE A 302 18.18 -0.65 -1.72
N GLY A 303 17.10 -0.13 -2.31
CA GLY A 303 16.44 1.08 -1.82
C GLY A 303 15.86 0.91 -0.42
N TYR A 304 15.13 -0.19 -0.18
CA TYR A 304 14.61 -0.51 1.16
C TYR A 304 15.74 -0.75 2.16
N GLY A 305 16.73 -1.58 1.81
CA GLY A 305 17.85 -1.93 2.69
C GLY A 305 18.63 -0.69 3.12
N TYR A 306 18.96 0.19 2.18
CA TYR A 306 19.64 1.46 2.47
C TYR A 306 18.78 2.38 3.36
N GLY A 307 17.49 2.56 3.03
CA GLY A 307 16.58 3.38 3.82
C GLY A 307 16.43 2.85 5.26
N PHE A 308 16.30 1.54 5.42
CA PHE A 308 16.19 0.88 6.72
C PHE A 308 17.47 1.04 7.54
N PHE A 309 18.63 0.73 6.95
CA PHE A 309 19.92 0.81 7.65
C PHE A 309 20.26 2.24 8.07
N ARG A 310 20.19 3.21 7.14
CA ARG A 310 20.44 4.62 7.45
C ARG A 310 19.56 5.10 8.59
N SER A 311 18.26 4.76 8.56
CA SER A 311 17.34 5.20 9.60
C SER A 311 17.58 4.47 10.92
N PHE A 312 17.93 3.19 10.88
CA PHE A 312 18.30 2.44 12.08
C PHE A 312 19.48 3.08 12.79
N VAL A 313 20.53 3.45 12.05
CA VAL A 313 21.72 4.13 12.61
C VAL A 313 21.34 5.47 13.23
N LEU A 314 20.60 6.32 12.49
CA LEU A 314 20.23 7.66 12.96
C LEU A 314 19.29 7.63 14.18
N ILE A 315 18.42 6.63 14.28
CA ILE A 315 17.42 6.54 15.37
C ILE A 315 18.02 5.86 16.62
N ASN A 316 18.84 4.80 16.44
CA ASN A 316 19.23 3.94 17.55
C ASN A 316 20.69 4.13 17.99
N ILE A 317 21.58 4.60 17.10
CA ILE A 317 23.02 4.77 17.38
C ILE A 317 23.34 6.24 17.61
N LEU A 318 22.65 7.17 16.94
CA LEU A 318 22.86 8.61 17.04
C LEU A 318 21.58 9.34 17.52
N PRO A 319 21.03 9.03 18.71
CA PRO A 319 19.66 9.42 19.10
C PRO A 319 19.56 10.87 19.62
N ASN A 320 20.29 11.82 19.07
CA ASN A 320 20.35 13.19 19.62
C ASN A 320 19.19 14.12 19.18
N LYS A 321 18.24 13.65 18.35
CA LYS A 321 17.15 14.47 17.81
C LYS A 321 15.81 13.71 17.80
N LYS A 322 14.70 14.45 17.85
CA LYS A 322 13.36 13.87 17.64
C LYS A 322 13.28 13.26 16.24
N ILE A 323 12.61 12.13 16.09
CA ILE A 323 12.50 11.38 14.82
C ILE A 323 11.89 12.27 13.72
N GLU A 324 10.90 13.09 14.07
CA GLU A 324 10.24 14.03 13.16
C GLU A 324 11.22 15.07 12.59
N SER A 325 12.19 15.51 13.38
CA SER A 325 13.23 16.46 12.92
C SER A 325 14.32 15.80 12.06
N ILE A 326 14.55 14.50 12.24
CA ILE A 326 15.49 13.73 11.40
C ILE A 326 14.88 13.41 10.04
N PHE A 327 13.57 13.12 10.02
CA PHE A 327 12.81 12.68 8.84
C PHE A 327 11.56 13.54 8.62
N PRO A 328 11.66 14.86 8.43
CA PRO A 328 10.48 15.73 8.32
C PRO A 328 9.55 15.31 7.17
N ASN A 329 10.11 14.82 6.05
CA ASN A 329 9.35 14.35 4.89
C ASN A 329 8.60 13.02 5.10
N MET A 330 8.65 12.46 6.29
CA MET A 330 7.91 11.25 6.69
C MET A 330 6.70 11.56 7.55
N PHE A 331 6.47 12.83 7.90
CA PHE A 331 5.38 13.24 8.76
C PHE A 331 4.63 14.41 8.14
N PHE A 332 3.32 14.38 8.26
CA PHE A 332 2.47 15.53 8.00
C PHE A 332 2.27 16.28 9.32
N ASN A 333 2.52 17.59 9.31
CA ASN A 333 2.21 18.44 10.44
C ASN A 333 0.70 18.72 10.41
N HIS A 334 0.02 18.38 11.48
CA HIS A 334 -1.32 18.88 11.71
C HIS A 334 -1.17 20.33 12.23
N ASN A 335 -1.38 21.29 11.35
CA ASN A 335 -1.56 22.69 11.74
C ASN A 335 -2.97 22.90 12.30
#